data_4204a9442bf3a3cf32cd4ec55c439769
#
_entry.id   4204a9442bf3a3cf32cd4ec55c439769
#
_cell.length_a   1.000
_cell.length_b   1.000
_cell.length_c   1.000
_cell.angle_alpha   90.00
_cell.angle_beta   90.00
_cell.angle_gamma   90.00
#
_symmetry.space_group_name_H-M   'P 1'
#
loop_
_entity.id
_entity.type
_entity.pdbx_description
1 polymer ?
#
loop_
_entity_poly.entity_id
_entity_poly.type
_entity_poly.pdbx_seq_one_letter_code
_entity_poly.pdbx_strand_id
1 'polypeptide(L)'
;SPKQPQNGQNVAATEVASEASDDAKQEFEVDAHEDVNTLINQYYTAYAAGDTDTLSTIATPLSENEKSYISVFSQYVDAYQNIKCYTKQGLDASSYLVSVYVEVKFKDVDTVAPGLDFFYVRTNEDGSVYIDNLYSQYNLKIKENALDTSIQNLISEYEDSEDVNTLQ
;
A
#
# COMPACT_ATOMS: atom_id res chain seq x y z
N SER A 1 23.57 30.88 20.07
CA SER A 1 23.63 31.31 18.69
C SER A 1 22.40 30.82 17.92
N PRO A 2 21.92 31.58 16.94
CA PRO A 2 20.74 31.19 16.20
C PRO A 2 20.91 29.87 15.43
N LYS A 3 22.13 29.48 15.17
CA LYS A 3 22.39 28.25 14.42
C LYS A 3 22.18 26.99 15.23
N GLN A 4 22.34 27.04 16.55
CA GLN A 4 22.19 25.87 17.39
C GLN A 4 20.77 25.33 17.41
N PRO A 5 19.73 26.17 17.56
CA PRO A 5 18.37 25.62 17.49
C PRO A 5 18.02 25.04 16.14
N GLN A 6 18.48 25.67 15.04
CA GLN A 6 18.22 25.15 13.71
C GLN A 6 18.96 23.86 13.46
N ASN A 7 20.24 23.81 13.85
CA ASN A 7 21.01 22.58 13.73
C ASN A 7 20.45 21.49 14.63
N GLY A 8 20.03 21.87 15.84
CA GLY A 8 19.38 20.96 16.74
C GLY A 8 18.06 20.43 16.19
N GLN A 9 17.27 21.30 15.55
CA GLN A 9 16.04 20.87 14.92
C GLN A 9 16.27 19.93 13.75
N ASN A 10 17.24 20.24 12.90
CA ASN A 10 17.56 19.39 11.76
C ASN A 10 18.12 18.05 12.21
N VAL A 11 19.00 18.07 13.19
CA VAL A 11 19.56 16.85 13.76
C VAL A 11 18.47 16.06 14.46
N ALA A 12 17.63 16.74 15.24
CA ALA A 12 16.51 16.10 15.92
C ALA A 12 15.51 15.52 14.92
N ALA A 13 15.20 16.24 13.85
CA ALA A 13 14.32 15.73 12.80
C ALA A 13 14.91 14.50 12.11
N THR A 14 16.21 14.53 11.83
CA THR A 14 16.91 13.41 11.23
C THR A 14 16.98 12.24 12.21
N GLU A 15 17.28 12.50 13.46
CA GLU A 15 17.31 11.50 14.50
C GLU A 15 15.92 10.90 14.76
N VAL A 16 14.89 11.73 14.81
CA VAL A 16 13.52 11.28 14.98
C VAL A 16 13.09 10.41 13.81
N ALA A 17 13.43 10.81 12.58
CA ALA A 17 13.13 10.01 11.41
C ALA A 17 13.90 8.68 11.43
N SER A 18 15.16 8.71 11.83
CA SER A 18 15.99 7.52 11.96
C SER A 18 15.50 6.63 13.11
N GLU A 19 15.21 7.22 14.26
CA GLU A 19 14.66 6.50 15.42
C GLU A 19 13.29 5.93 15.10
N ALA A 20 12.42 6.71 14.45
CA ALA A 20 11.12 6.23 14.05
C ALA A 20 11.24 5.07 13.06
N SER A 21 12.21 5.12 12.16
CA SER A 21 12.49 4.03 11.23
C SER A 21 13.00 2.79 11.95
N ASP A 22 13.90 2.96 12.91
CA ASP A 22 14.43 1.86 13.72
C ASP A 22 13.37 1.33 14.69
N ASP A 23 12.61 2.21 15.31
CA ASP A 23 11.49 1.83 16.18
C ASP A 23 10.42 1.13 15.36
N ALA A 24 10.12 1.62 14.16
CA ALA A 24 9.17 0.97 13.26
C ALA A 24 9.64 -0.45 12.89
N LYS A 25 10.93 -0.64 12.63
CA LYS A 25 11.48 -1.96 12.35
C LYS A 25 11.40 -2.87 13.58
N GLN A 26 11.57 -2.33 14.79
CA GLN A 26 11.49 -3.10 16.02
C GLN A 26 10.05 -3.40 16.41
N GLU A 27 9.13 -2.45 16.18
CA GLU A 27 7.71 -2.57 16.51
C GLU A 27 6.92 -3.38 15.50
N PHE A 28 7.35 -3.36 14.24
CA PHE A 28 6.69 -4.11 13.19
C PHE A 28 7.10 -5.58 13.23
N GLU A 29 6.10 -6.44 13.20
CA GLU A 29 6.30 -7.87 13.07
C GLU A 29 6.08 -8.27 11.62
N VAL A 30 6.99 -9.08 11.08
CA VAL A 30 6.95 -9.48 9.67
C VAL A 30 6.12 -10.75 9.54
N ASP A 31 5.02 -10.64 8.79
CA ASP A 31 4.11 -11.75 8.45
C ASP A 31 3.64 -12.56 9.68
N ALA A 32 3.59 -11.91 10.85
CA ALA A 32 3.33 -12.58 12.12
C ALA A 32 1.85 -12.77 12.44
N HIS A 33 0.99 -12.00 11.79
CA HIS A 33 -0.46 -12.05 12.02
C HIS A 33 -1.15 -12.73 10.85
N GLU A 34 -1.53 -13.98 11.02
CA GLU A 34 -2.08 -14.81 9.93
C GLU A 34 -3.36 -14.23 9.35
N ASP A 35 -4.26 -13.73 10.21
CA ASP A 35 -5.51 -13.11 9.76
C ASP A 35 -5.28 -11.85 8.92
N VAL A 36 -4.32 -11.02 9.34
CA VAL A 36 -3.91 -9.83 8.59
C VAL A 36 -3.28 -10.25 7.26
N ASN A 37 -2.39 -11.23 7.28
CA ASN A 37 -1.74 -11.73 6.07
C ASN A 37 -2.78 -12.24 5.06
N THR A 38 -3.76 -12.98 5.54
CA THR A 38 -4.84 -13.50 4.70
C THR A 38 -5.65 -12.37 4.09
N LEU A 39 -6.01 -11.37 4.90
CA LEU A 39 -6.76 -10.19 4.45
C LEU A 39 -6.00 -9.45 3.34
N ILE A 40 -4.72 -9.19 3.56
CA ILE A 40 -3.90 -8.45 2.60
C ILE A 40 -3.74 -9.25 1.30
N ASN A 41 -3.55 -10.55 1.39
CA ASN A 41 -3.47 -11.41 0.20
C ASN A 41 -4.78 -11.42 -0.57
N GLN A 42 -5.91 -11.49 0.12
CA GLN A 42 -7.24 -11.39 -0.51
C GLN A 42 -7.42 -10.04 -1.21
N TYR A 43 -6.97 -8.97 -0.56
CA TYR A 43 -7.03 -7.63 -1.13
C TYR A 43 -6.29 -7.56 -2.48
N TYR A 44 -5.05 -8.00 -2.52
CA TYR A 44 -4.26 -7.93 -3.75
C TYR A 44 -4.77 -8.89 -4.82
N THR A 45 -5.24 -10.08 -4.45
CA THR A 45 -5.84 -11.01 -5.40
C THR A 45 -7.08 -10.40 -6.05
N ALA A 46 -7.96 -9.81 -5.24
CA ALA A 46 -9.17 -9.16 -5.75
C ALA A 46 -8.82 -7.92 -6.58
N TYR A 47 -7.83 -7.16 -6.15
CA TYR A 47 -7.38 -5.96 -6.87
C TYR A 47 -6.85 -6.32 -8.26
N ALA A 48 -6.00 -7.34 -8.35
CA ALA A 48 -5.46 -7.80 -9.63
C ALA A 48 -6.56 -8.33 -10.56
N ALA A 49 -7.60 -8.93 -10.00
CA ALA A 49 -8.73 -9.46 -10.76
C ALA A 49 -9.76 -8.39 -11.13
N GLY A 50 -9.64 -7.18 -10.57
CA GLY A 50 -10.67 -6.16 -10.73
C GLY A 50 -11.98 -6.51 -10.02
N ASP A 51 -11.90 -7.37 -9.02
CA ASP A 51 -13.06 -7.86 -8.26
C ASP A 51 -13.43 -6.85 -7.18
N THR A 52 -14.14 -5.81 -7.59
CA THR A 52 -14.54 -4.72 -6.70
C THR A 52 -15.62 -5.16 -5.71
N ASP A 53 -16.39 -6.19 -6.03
CA ASP A 53 -17.38 -6.72 -5.10
C ASP A 53 -16.70 -7.34 -3.88
N THR A 54 -15.72 -8.19 -4.10
CA THR A 54 -14.92 -8.75 -2.99
C THR A 54 -14.19 -7.65 -2.23
N LEU A 55 -13.57 -6.71 -2.93
CA LEU A 55 -12.88 -5.59 -2.28
C LEU A 55 -13.82 -4.80 -1.38
N SER A 56 -15.06 -4.58 -1.82
CA SER A 56 -16.07 -3.85 -1.03
C SER A 56 -16.41 -4.55 0.28
N THR A 57 -16.21 -5.86 0.38
CA THR A 57 -16.49 -6.60 1.61
C THR A 57 -15.34 -6.59 2.60
N ILE A 58 -14.11 -6.42 2.14
CA ILE A 58 -12.92 -6.50 2.98
C ILE A 58 -12.20 -5.16 3.17
N ALA A 59 -12.53 -4.15 2.34
CA ALA A 59 -11.96 -2.81 2.42
C ALA A 59 -13.09 -1.81 2.25
N THR A 60 -13.53 -1.22 3.35
CA THR A 60 -14.75 -0.39 3.38
C THR A 60 -14.48 0.98 3.97
N PRO A 61 -15.15 2.01 3.47
CA PRO A 61 -15.96 2.05 2.26
C PRO A 61 -15.09 2.07 0.99
N LEU A 62 -15.63 1.60 -0.11
CA LEU A 62 -14.97 1.66 -1.40
C LEU A 62 -15.81 2.55 -2.32
N SER A 63 -15.25 3.71 -2.72
CA SER A 63 -15.96 4.68 -3.52
C SER A 63 -16.13 4.21 -4.97
N GLU A 64 -17.09 4.79 -5.67
CA GLU A 64 -17.31 4.49 -7.09
C GLU A 64 -16.09 4.86 -7.94
N ASN A 65 -15.41 5.97 -7.59
CA ASN A 65 -14.18 6.36 -8.27
C ASN A 65 -13.07 5.33 -8.09
N GLU A 66 -12.91 4.83 -6.87
CA GLU A 66 -11.94 3.76 -6.60
C GLU A 66 -12.27 2.48 -7.36
N LYS A 67 -13.55 2.10 -7.39
CA LYS A 67 -14.00 0.93 -8.15
C LYS A 67 -13.67 1.07 -9.63
N SER A 68 -13.96 2.24 -10.21
CA SER A 68 -13.66 2.52 -11.62
C SER A 68 -12.16 2.45 -11.87
N TYR A 69 -11.37 3.03 -10.97
CA TYR A 69 -9.92 3.02 -11.06
C TYR A 69 -9.36 1.59 -11.02
N ILE A 70 -9.84 0.80 -10.06
CA ILE A 70 -9.42 -0.60 -9.90
C ILE A 70 -9.76 -1.40 -11.16
N SER A 71 -10.96 -1.19 -11.71
CA SER A 71 -11.40 -1.89 -12.92
C SER A 71 -10.50 -1.59 -14.11
N VAL A 72 -10.04 -0.35 -14.24
CA VAL A 72 -9.13 0.03 -15.33
C VAL A 72 -7.73 -0.50 -15.06
N PHE A 73 -7.21 -0.25 -13.87
CA PHE A 73 -5.83 -0.62 -13.52
C PHE A 73 -5.61 -2.13 -13.57
N SER A 74 -6.57 -2.91 -13.11
CA SER A 74 -6.47 -4.37 -13.09
C SER A 74 -6.27 -4.97 -14.48
N GLN A 75 -6.67 -4.28 -15.53
CA GLN A 75 -6.48 -4.75 -16.90
C GLN A 75 -5.00 -4.83 -17.28
N TYR A 76 -4.15 -4.05 -16.61
CA TYR A 76 -2.71 -4.01 -16.86
C TYR A 76 -1.93 -4.93 -15.94
N VAL A 77 -2.55 -5.46 -14.91
CA VAL A 77 -1.87 -6.26 -13.88
C VAL A 77 -2.02 -7.74 -14.16
N ASP A 78 -0.90 -8.43 -14.18
CA ASP A 78 -0.87 -9.90 -14.25
C ASP A 78 -1.01 -10.48 -12.85
N ALA A 79 -0.19 -10.02 -11.91
CA ALA A 79 -0.23 -10.52 -10.54
C ALA A 79 0.47 -9.56 -9.57
N TYR A 80 0.06 -9.62 -8.32
CA TYR A 80 0.85 -9.12 -7.20
C TYR A 80 1.57 -10.29 -6.57
N GLN A 81 2.84 -10.10 -6.26
CA GLN A 81 3.68 -11.19 -5.77
C GLN A 81 4.66 -10.70 -4.70
N ASN A 82 5.25 -11.63 -3.99
CA ASN A 82 6.23 -11.39 -2.94
C ASN A 82 5.73 -10.39 -1.89
N ILE A 83 4.50 -10.62 -1.44
CA ILE A 83 3.82 -9.77 -0.46
C ILE A 83 4.41 -10.01 0.91
N LYS A 84 4.85 -8.94 1.57
CA LYS A 84 5.33 -8.98 2.96
C LYS A 84 4.58 -7.96 3.78
N CYS A 85 3.99 -8.42 4.88
CA CYS A 85 3.23 -7.58 5.78
C CYS A 85 4.07 -7.23 6.99
N TYR A 86 4.27 -5.94 7.21
CA TYR A 86 4.93 -5.39 8.38
C TYR A 86 3.83 -4.81 9.26
N THR A 87 3.50 -5.51 10.33
CA THR A 87 2.31 -5.22 11.13
C THR A 87 2.72 -4.80 12.54
N LYS A 88 2.09 -3.75 13.03
CA LYS A 88 2.18 -3.35 14.44
C LYS A 88 0.80 -2.97 14.94
N GLN A 89 0.66 -2.89 16.27
CA GLN A 89 -0.59 -2.45 16.87
C GLN A 89 -0.94 -1.04 16.40
N GLY A 90 -2.22 -0.82 16.11
CA GLY A 90 -2.76 0.49 15.73
C GLY A 90 -3.10 1.34 16.94
N LEU A 91 -4.09 2.22 16.76
CA LEU A 91 -4.49 3.17 17.80
C LEU A 91 -5.18 2.52 18.99
N ASP A 92 -5.72 1.31 18.81
CA ASP A 92 -6.32 0.53 19.89
C ASP A 92 -5.86 -0.93 19.79
N ALA A 93 -6.24 -1.72 20.80
CA ALA A 93 -5.78 -3.11 20.93
C ALA A 93 -6.31 -4.04 19.83
N SER A 94 -7.37 -3.62 19.13
CA SER A 94 -8.02 -4.43 18.10
C SER A 94 -7.78 -3.90 16.70
N SER A 95 -6.79 -3.03 16.54
CA SER A 95 -6.43 -2.46 15.24
C SER A 95 -4.96 -2.63 14.96
N TYR A 96 -4.63 -2.58 13.67
CA TYR A 96 -3.26 -2.76 13.19
C TYR A 96 -2.92 -1.72 12.15
N LEU A 97 -1.68 -1.25 12.22
CA LEU A 97 -1.05 -0.54 11.11
C LEU A 97 -0.25 -1.55 10.33
N VAL A 98 -0.51 -1.65 9.04
CA VAL A 98 0.12 -2.65 8.18
C VAL A 98 0.80 -1.93 7.03
N SER A 99 2.11 -2.04 7.00
CA SER A 99 2.91 -1.59 5.85
C SER A 99 3.21 -2.82 5.01
N VAL A 100 2.90 -2.75 3.74
CA VAL A 100 3.02 -3.91 2.85
C VAL A 100 4.04 -3.63 1.76
N TYR A 101 5.05 -4.46 1.70
CA TYR A 101 5.90 -4.55 0.50
C TYR A 101 5.21 -5.51 -0.46
N VAL A 102 5.12 -5.10 -1.72
CA VAL A 102 4.48 -5.90 -2.76
C VAL A 102 5.20 -5.65 -4.09
N GLU A 103 5.23 -6.65 -4.93
CA GLU A 103 5.75 -6.54 -6.28
C GLU A 103 4.62 -6.69 -7.28
N VAL A 104 4.51 -5.75 -8.21
CA VAL A 104 3.48 -5.77 -9.25
C VAL A 104 4.11 -6.32 -10.52
N LYS A 105 3.54 -7.39 -11.04
CA LYS A 105 3.88 -7.91 -12.35
C LYS A 105 2.82 -7.41 -13.34
N PHE A 106 3.23 -6.55 -14.25
CA PHE A 106 2.35 -6.07 -15.32
C PHE A 106 2.34 -7.05 -16.47
N LYS A 107 1.21 -7.09 -17.19
CA LYS A 107 1.07 -7.93 -18.37
C LYS A 107 2.10 -7.50 -19.42
N ASP A 108 2.74 -8.49 -20.03
CA ASP A 108 3.74 -8.31 -21.10
C ASP A 108 4.97 -7.50 -20.68
N VAL A 109 5.22 -7.35 -19.39
CA VAL A 109 6.42 -6.73 -18.84
C VAL A 109 7.16 -7.76 -17.98
N ASP A 110 8.40 -8.07 -18.32
CA ASP A 110 9.14 -9.15 -17.67
C ASP A 110 9.59 -8.79 -16.25
N THR A 111 9.83 -7.52 -15.98
CA THR A 111 10.30 -7.08 -14.68
C THR A 111 9.13 -6.73 -13.77
N VAL A 112 9.34 -6.93 -12.48
CA VAL A 112 8.35 -6.55 -11.47
C VAL A 112 8.65 -5.15 -10.94
N ALA A 113 7.61 -4.44 -10.53
CA ALA A 113 7.73 -3.11 -9.93
C ALA A 113 7.48 -3.21 -8.43
N PRO A 114 8.43 -2.79 -7.59
CA PRO A 114 8.21 -2.79 -6.15
C PRO A 114 7.26 -1.67 -5.73
N GLY A 115 6.48 -1.94 -4.71
CA GLY A 115 5.58 -0.97 -4.13
C GLY A 115 5.52 -1.09 -2.62
N LEU A 116 5.13 0.01 -2.00
CA LEU A 116 4.86 0.07 -0.56
C LEU A 116 3.46 0.63 -0.39
N ASP A 117 2.60 -0.15 0.25
CA ASP A 117 1.24 0.25 0.56
C ASP A 117 1.04 0.27 2.07
N PHE A 118 0.12 1.09 2.51
CA PHE A 118 -0.17 1.29 3.91
C PHE A 118 -1.65 1.05 4.16
N PHE A 119 -1.95 0.21 5.15
CA PHE A 119 -3.32 -0.15 5.49
C PHE A 119 -3.59 0.07 6.97
N TYR A 120 -4.78 0.53 7.29
CA TYR A 120 -5.32 0.51 8.63
C TYR A 120 -6.31 -0.64 8.72
N VAL A 121 -6.03 -1.59 9.59
CA VAL A 121 -6.82 -2.81 9.72
C VAL A 121 -7.54 -2.80 11.05
N ARG A 122 -8.83 -3.05 11.03
CA ARG A 122 -9.66 -3.13 12.22
C ARG A 122 -10.28 -4.51 12.36
N THR A 123 -10.75 -4.78 13.56
CA THR A 123 -11.40 -6.04 13.90
C THR A 123 -12.89 -5.78 14.11
N ASN A 124 -13.71 -6.56 13.44
CA ASN A 124 -15.16 -6.58 13.63
C ASN A 124 -15.52 -7.22 14.98
N GLU A 125 -16.77 -7.07 15.40
CA GLU A 125 -17.26 -7.67 16.64
C GLU A 125 -17.12 -9.19 16.65
N ASP A 126 -17.21 -9.83 15.47
CA ASP A 126 -17.07 -11.27 15.33
C ASP A 126 -15.61 -11.75 15.29
N GLY A 127 -14.66 -10.84 15.40
CA GLY A 127 -13.24 -11.15 15.41
C GLY A 127 -12.57 -11.15 14.04
N SER A 128 -13.33 -11.02 12.97
CA SER A 128 -12.75 -10.90 11.62
C SER A 128 -12.11 -9.54 11.41
N VAL A 129 -11.11 -9.49 10.54
CA VAL A 129 -10.39 -8.24 10.26
C VAL A 129 -10.80 -7.68 8.91
N TYR A 130 -10.72 -6.36 8.78
CA TYR A 130 -11.03 -5.66 7.55
C TYR A 130 -10.17 -4.41 7.42
N ILE A 131 -10.04 -3.92 6.20
CA ILE A 131 -9.32 -2.67 5.91
C ILE A 131 -10.30 -1.50 6.06
N ASP A 132 -9.93 -0.54 6.92
CA ASP A 132 -10.73 0.66 7.16
C ASP A 132 -10.26 1.79 6.24
N ASN A 133 -10.98 1.95 5.14
CA ASN A 133 -10.68 2.99 4.17
C ASN A 133 -11.09 4.39 4.66
N LEU A 134 -12.00 4.51 5.61
CA LEU A 134 -12.35 5.82 6.20
C LEU A 134 -11.15 6.40 6.94
N TYR A 135 -10.48 5.58 7.71
CA TYR A 135 -9.29 6.03 8.43
C TYR A 135 -8.15 6.34 7.46
N SER A 136 -8.03 5.53 6.43
CA SER A 136 -7.03 5.71 5.38
C SER A 136 -7.33 6.92 4.50
N GLN A 137 -8.59 7.35 4.40
CA GLN A 137 -8.98 8.46 3.52
C GLN A 137 -8.27 9.76 3.87
N TYR A 138 -7.92 9.97 5.12
CA TYR A 138 -7.17 11.15 5.51
C TYR A 138 -5.77 11.14 4.89
N ASN A 139 -5.14 10.00 4.87
CA ASN A 139 -3.85 9.80 4.22
C ASN A 139 -4.01 9.46 2.74
N LEU A 140 -5.22 9.12 2.31
CA LEU A 140 -5.51 8.68 0.96
C LEU A 140 -5.32 9.79 -0.07
N LYS A 141 -5.56 11.06 0.27
CA LYS A 141 -5.32 12.15 -0.69
C LYS A 141 -3.84 12.28 -1.01
N ILE A 142 -2.98 12.09 -0.03
CA ILE A 142 -1.55 12.06 -0.26
C ILE A 142 -1.18 10.74 -0.97
N LYS A 143 -1.79 9.65 -0.56
CA LYS A 143 -1.55 8.33 -1.11
C LYS A 143 -2.16 8.19 -2.51
N GLU A 144 -3.34 8.75 -2.77
CA GLU A 144 -3.94 8.79 -4.11
C GLU A 144 -3.08 9.56 -5.09
N ASN A 145 -2.60 10.74 -4.69
CA ASN A 145 -1.74 11.52 -5.58
C ASN A 145 -0.42 10.80 -5.84
N ALA A 146 0.17 10.19 -4.83
CA ALA A 146 1.39 9.42 -4.98
C ALA A 146 1.17 8.13 -5.78
N LEU A 147 0.05 7.44 -5.54
CA LEU A 147 -0.33 6.25 -6.28
C LEU A 147 -0.67 6.59 -7.73
N ASP A 148 -1.46 7.63 -7.95
CA ASP A 148 -1.82 8.07 -9.30
C ASP A 148 -0.58 8.41 -10.11
N THR A 149 0.35 9.16 -9.51
CA THR A 149 1.61 9.51 -10.16
C THR A 149 2.45 8.26 -10.42
N SER A 150 2.58 7.39 -9.43
CA SER A 150 3.35 6.15 -9.57
C SER A 150 2.74 5.24 -10.62
N ILE A 151 1.43 5.11 -10.62
CA ILE A 151 0.72 4.26 -11.57
C ILE A 151 0.76 4.87 -12.96
N GLN A 152 0.58 6.18 -13.07
CA GLN A 152 0.72 6.87 -14.35
C GLN A 152 2.13 6.69 -14.91
N ASN A 153 3.15 6.79 -14.05
CA ASN A 153 4.52 6.56 -14.45
C ASN A 153 4.73 5.11 -14.90
N LEU A 154 4.18 4.16 -14.16
CA LEU A 154 4.28 2.74 -14.51
C LEU A 154 3.54 2.42 -15.80
N ILE A 155 2.37 2.99 -16.00
CA ILE A 155 1.61 2.85 -17.23
C ILE A 155 2.37 3.51 -18.40
N SER A 156 2.94 4.69 -18.16
CA SER A 156 3.77 5.36 -19.18
C SER A 156 4.99 4.54 -19.53
N GLU A 157 5.66 3.98 -18.55
CA GLU A 157 6.81 3.09 -18.79
C GLU A 157 6.38 1.84 -19.57
N TYR A 158 5.23 1.27 -19.23
CA TYR A 158 4.67 0.15 -19.96
C TYR A 158 4.38 0.52 -21.41
N GLU A 159 3.71 1.64 -21.62
CA GLU A 159 3.38 2.13 -22.97
C GLU A 159 4.64 2.47 -23.76
N ASP A 160 5.63 3.09 -23.14
CA ASP A 160 6.90 3.40 -23.76
C ASP A 160 7.66 2.13 -24.14
N SER A 161 7.62 1.10 -23.29
CA SER A 161 8.22 -0.20 -23.57
C SER A 161 7.52 -0.89 -24.74
N GLU A 162 6.19 -0.82 -24.78
CA GLU A 162 5.38 -1.34 -25.89
C GLU A 162 5.71 -0.61 -27.18
N ASP A 163 5.77 0.70 -27.14
CA ASP A 163 6.09 1.52 -28.30
C ASP A 163 7.50 1.22 -28.81
N VAL A 164 8.46 1.10 -27.91
CA VAL A 164 9.84 0.74 -28.28
C VAL A 164 9.87 -0.66 -28.91
N ASN A 165 9.15 -1.61 -28.34
CA ASN A 165 9.05 -2.95 -28.90
C ASN A 165 8.33 -2.96 -30.25
N THR A 166 7.33 -2.13 -30.40
CA THR A 166 6.59 -2.00 -31.67
C THR A 166 7.46 -1.36 -32.75
N LEU A 167 8.31 -0.40 -32.38
CA LEU A 167 9.20 0.28 -33.31
C LEU A 167 10.39 -0.57 -33.73
N GLN A 168 10.72 -1.56 -32.98
CA GLN A 168 11.78 -2.51 -33.30
C GLN A 168 11.25 -3.67 -34.15
#